data_19973e957d8c0f06a2ae65b1ebba233b
#
_entry.id   19973e957d8c0f06a2ae65b1ebba233b
#
_cell.length_a   1.000
_cell.length_b   1.000
_cell.length_c   1.000
_cell.angle_alpha   90.00
_cell.angle_beta   90.00
_cell.angle_gamma   90.00
#
_symmetry.space_group_name_H-M   'P 1'
#
loop_
_entity.id
_entity.type
_entity.pdbx_description
1 polymer ?
#
loop_
_entity_poly.entity_id
_entity_poly.type
_entity_poly.pdbx_seq_one_letter_code
_entity_poly.pdbx_strand_id
1 'polypeptide(L)'
;MSGKRVGEVDNAETSKRFRSAVDESLTHLVCAITQELPLDPVTAEDGNIYERSAIEEWLKQQQKSPMTNQPMGARLLPACQIRSMIETMVRSGAISGEVAESWRKRLEEEQKVARVKEKADGGDVEAMMELAHCYDLGKHGLRTDRPQSLRWL
;
A
#
# COMPACT_ATOMS: atom_id res chain seq x y z
N MET A 1 14.06 -51.71 14.19
CA MET A 1 13.37 -50.55 14.75
C MET A 1 13.28 -49.46 13.69
N SER A 2 12.12 -49.29 13.15
CA SER A 2 11.87 -48.30 12.13
C SER A 2 11.73 -46.94 12.79
N GLY A 3 12.76 -46.11 12.66
CA GLY A 3 12.63 -44.69 12.96
C GLY A 3 11.65 -44.10 11.99
N LYS A 4 10.41 -43.87 12.39
CA LYS A 4 9.48 -43.05 11.63
C LYS A 4 10.07 -41.68 11.52
N ARG A 5 10.39 -41.22 10.30
CA ARG A 5 10.69 -39.85 10.00
C ARG A 5 9.40 -39.02 10.16
N VAL A 6 9.10 -38.67 11.40
CA VAL A 6 7.92 -37.89 11.75
C VAL A 6 8.04 -36.44 11.28
N GLY A 7 9.27 -35.98 10.89
CA GLY A 7 9.52 -34.60 10.54
C GLY A 7 9.19 -34.19 9.13
N GLU A 8 9.10 -35.08 8.16
CA GLU A 8 8.91 -34.71 6.74
C GLU A 8 7.45 -34.48 6.37
N VAL A 9 6.53 -35.23 6.94
CA VAL A 9 5.09 -35.09 6.67
C VAL A 9 4.51 -33.90 7.38
N ASP A 10 4.92 -33.61 8.59
CA ASP A 10 4.48 -32.45 9.36
C ASP A 10 4.95 -31.12 8.74
N ASN A 11 6.12 -31.15 8.10
CA ASN A 11 6.71 -29.93 7.51
C ASN A 11 5.98 -29.50 6.22
N ALA A 12 5.61 -30.45 5.37
CA ALA A 12 4.86 -30.15 4.13
C ALA A 12 3.43 -29.68 4.44
N GLU A 13 2.78 -30.29 5.42
CA GLU A 13 1.42 -29.92 5.83
C GLU A 13 1.40 -28.58 6.58
N THR A 14 2.38 -28.32 7.43
CA THR A 14 2.57 -27.04 8.12
C THR A 14 2.83 -25.93 7.11
N SER A 15 3.65 -26.17 6.08
CA SER A 15 3.89 -25.21 5.00
C SER A 15 2.64 -24.91 4.19
N LYS A 16 1.81 -25.92 3.92
CA LYS A 16 0.51 -25.77 3.26
C LYS A 16 -0.44 -24.89 4.09
N ARG A 17 -0.56 -25.17 5.37
CA ARG A 17 -1.41 -24.41 6.31
C ARG A 17 -0.95 -22.98 6.43
N PHE A 18 0.35 -22.77 6.53
CA PHE A 18 0.94 -21.44 6.57
C PHE A 18 0.65 -20.64 5.29
N ARG A 19 0.86 -21.25 4.14
CA ARG A 19 0.57 -20.62 2.84
C ARG A 19 -0.91 -20.29 2.69
N SER A 20 -1.80 -21.20 3.05
CA SER A 20 -3.25 -20.98 3.04
C SER A 20 -3.65 -19.83 3.99
N ALA A 21 -3.07 -19.77 5.19
CA ALA A 21 -3.31 -18.69 6.14
C ALA A 21 -2.82 -17.33 5.61
N VAL A 22 -1.68 -17.30 4.94
CA VAL A 22 -1.16 -16.09 4.30
C VAL A 22 -2.10 -15.63 3.19
N ASP A 23 -2.52 -16.53 2.31
CA ASP A 23 -3.42 -16.23 1.19
C ASP A 23 -4.78 -15.70 1.71
N GLU A 24 -5.32 -16.29 2.76
CA GLU A 24 -6.52 -15.82 3.41
C GLU A 24 -6.34 -14.44 4.05
N SER A 25 -5.21 -14.23 4.73
CA SER A 25 -4.87 -12.95 5.34
C SER A 25 -4.70 -11.83 4.32
N LEU A 26 -4.19 -12.14 3.14
CA LEU A 26 -4.04 -11.17 2.05
C LEU A 26 -5.37 -10.54 1.64
N THR A 27 -6.45 -11.31 1.66
CA THR A 27 -7.79 -10.80 1.31
C THR A 27 -8.25 -9.70 2.26
N HIS A 28 -7.80 -9.73 3.51
CA HIS A 28 -8.11 -8.73 4.52
C HIS A 28 -7.17 -7.52 4.49
N LEU A 29 -5.99 -7.68 3.91
CA LEU A 29 -4.99 -6.61 3.81
C LEU A 29 -5.11 -5.78 2.54
N VAL A 30 -5.69 -6.35 1.49
CA VAL A 30 -5.88 -5.67 0.20
C VAL A 30 -6.93 -4.57 0.33
N CYS A 31 -6.62 -3.40 -0.21
CA CYS A 31 -7.58 -2.30 -0.29
C CYS A 31 -8.75 -2.67 -1.22
N ALA A 32 -9.97 -2.54 -0.73
CA ALA A 32 -11.18 -2.88 -1.50
C ALA A 32 -11.39 -1.98 -2.72
N ILE A 33 -10.84 -0.77 -2.70
CA ILE A 33 -10.98 0.19 -3.81
C ILE A 33 -9.96 -0.10 -4.91
N THR A 34 -8.67 -0.24 -4.53
CA THR A 34 -7.57 -0.42 -5.48
C THR A 34 -7.32 -1.87 -5.87
N GLN A 35 -7.79 -2.82 -5.07
CA GLN A 35 -7.52 -4.24 -5.21
C GLN A 35 -6.04 -4.60 -5.09
N GLU A 36 -5.26 -3.74 -4.44
CA GLU A 36 -3.83 -3.89 -4.23
C GLU A 36 -3.49 -3.75 -2.75
N LEU A 37 -2.30 -4.25 -2.36
CA LEU A 37 -1.77 -4.01 -1.02
C LEU A 37 -1.50 -2.51 -0.83
N PRO A 38 -2.01 -1.89 0.24
CA PRO A 38 -1.81 -0.46 0.44
C PRO A 38 -0.38 -0.11 0.85
N LEU A 39 0.13 0.99 0.33
CA LEU A 39 1.39 1.60 0.78
C LEU A 39 1.19 2.44 2.03
N ASP A 40 0.10 3.18 2.09
CA ASP A 40 -0.29 3.99 3.24
C ASP A 40 -1.66 3.53 3.73
N PRO A 41 -1.71 2.40 4.48
CA PRO A 41 -2.97 1.86 4.96
C PRO A 41 -3.57 2.75 6.05
N VAL A 42 -4.86 2.98 5.93
CA VAL A 42 -5.66 3.68 6.92
C VAL A 42 -6.88 2.87 7.30
N THR A 43 -7.33 2.99 8.54
CA THR A 43 -8.58 2.41 9.00
C THR A 43 -9.67 3.47 8.92
N ALA A 44 -10.73 3.19 8.19
CA ALA A 44 -11.90 4.06 8.09
C ALA A 44 -12.91 3.77 9.21
N GLU A 45 -13.96 4.57 9.31
CA GLU A 45 -14.99 4.43 10.34
C GLU A 45 -15.79 3.11 10.24
N ASP A 46 -15.80 2.47 9.08
CA ASP A 46 -16.40 1.15 8.88
C ASP A 46 -15.52 -0.01 9.39
N GLY A 47 -14.34 0.29 9.93
CA GLY A 47 -13.40 -0.71 10.43
C GLY A 47 -12.55 -1.38 9.36
N ASN A 48 -12.73 -1.04 8.10
CA ASN A 48 -11.95 -1.60 6.99
C ASN A 48 -10.68 -0.80 6.70
N ILE A 49 -9.72 -1.48 6.08
CA ILE A 49 -8.44 -0.89 5.71
C ILE A 49 -8.48 -0.51 4.23
N TYR A 50 -8.00 0.69 3.93
CA TYR A 50 -7.93 1.22 2.59
C TYR A 50 -6.59 1.90 2.34
N GLU A 51 -6.21 2.03 1.08
CA GLU A 51 -5.18 2.98 0.67
C GLU A 51 -5.68 4.40 0.94
N ARG A 52 -4.90 5.21 1.67
CA ARG A 52 -5.30 6.58 2.05
C ARG A 52 -5.78 7.40 0.86
N SER A 53 -5.00 7.47 -0.20
CA SER A 53 -5.33 8.26 -1.38
C SER A 53 -6.63 7.83 -2.04
N ALA A 54 -6.90 6.53 -2.04
CA ALA A 54 -8.11 5.98 -2.65
C ALA A 54 -9.37 6.28 -1.83
N ILE A 55 -9.31 6.08 -0.51
CA ILE A 55 -10.48 6.34 0.36
C ILE A 55 -10.74 7.85 0.50
N GLU A 56 -9.72 8.69 0.51
CA GLU A 56 -9.90 10.14 0.52
C GLU A 56 -10.64 10.62 -0.73
N GLU A 57 -10.28 10.11 -1.89
CA GLU A 57 -10.95 10.43 -3.14
C GLU A 57 -12.39 9.91 -3.18
N TRP A 58 -12.60 8.70 -2.69
CA TRP A 58 -13.93 8.12 -2.56
C TRP A 58 -14.85 8.98 -1.69
N LEU A 59 -14.37 9.40 -0.53
CA LEU A 59 -15.15 10.19 0.44
C LEU A 59 -15.45 11.61 -0.04
N LYS A 60 -14.66 12.16 -0.97
CA LYS A 60 -14.98 13.43 -1.64
C LYS A 60 -16.23 13.32 -2.51
N GLN A 61 -16.45 12.17 -3.10
CA GLN A 61 -17.57 11.92 -4.00
C GLN A 61 -18.78 11.36 -3.26
N GLN A 62 -18.56 10.48 -2.30
CA GLN A 62 -19.63 9.76 -1.59
C GLN A 62 -19.25 9.59 -0.12
N GLN A 63 -20.03 10.15 0.78
CA GLN A 63 -19.81 9.99 2.24
C GLN A 63 -20.45 8.69 2.76
N LYS A 64 -20.00 7.58 2.21
CA LYS A 64 -20.47 6.24 2.60
C LYS A 64 -19.35 5.21 2.45
N SER A 65 -19.50 4.10 3.16
CA SER A 65 -18.55 2.99 3.07
C SER A 65 -18.56 2.34 1.69
N PRO A 66 -17.39 2.15 1.06
CA PRO A 66 -17.26 1.36 -0.18
C PRO A 66 -17.66 -0.10 0.00
N MET A 67 -17.59 -0.63 1.22
CA MET A 67 -17.85 -2.03 1.53
C MET A 67 -19.30 -2.28 1.92
N THR A 68 -19.85 -1.43 2.80
CA THR A 68 -21.18 -1.64 3.37
C THR A 68 -22.26 -0.75 2.75
N ASN A 69 -21.85 0.28 2.02
CA ASN A 69 -22.74 1.30 1.44
C ASN A 69 -23.52 2.12 2.49
N GLN A 70 -23.16 1.99 3.76
CA GLN A 70 -23.73 2.76 4.86
C GLN A 70 -23.09 4.14 4.97
N PRO A 71 -23.79 5.16 5.46
CA PRO A 71 -23.21 6.47 5.70
C PRO A 71 -21.95 6.37 6.56
N MET A 72 -20.90 7.09 6.18
CA MET A 72 -19.60 7.06 6.86
C MET A 72 -18.98 8.44 6.80
N GLY A 73 -18.37 8.86 7.90
CA GLY A 73 -17.60 10.10 7.98
C GLY A 73 -16.22 9.98 7.35
N ALA A 74 -15.50 11.10 7.32
CA ALA A 74 -14.18 11.22 6.70
C ALA A 74 -13.02 10.94 7.65
N ARG A 75 -13.27 10.42 8.84
CA ARG A 75 -12.23 10.13 9.83
C ARG A 75 -11.42 8.90 9.41
N LEU A 76 -10.13 9.10 9.22
CA LEU A 76 -9.18 8.04 8.85
C LEU A 76 -8.07 7.98 9.90
N LEU A 77 -7.76 6.77 10.36
CA LEU A 77 -6.68 6.52 11.30
C LEU A 77 -5.53 5.79 10.62
N PRO A 78 -4.29 6.29 10.74
CA PRO A 78 -3.13 5.57 10.19
C PRO A 78 -3.01 4.15 10.76
N ALA A 79 -2.86 3.17 9.89
CA ALA A 79 -2.70 1.77 10.25
C ALA A 79 -1.23 1.35 10.12
N CYS A 80 -0.35 1.96 10.91
CA CYS A 80 1.10 1.76 10.84
C CYS A 80 1.51 0.31 11.08
N GLN A 81 0.81 -0.40 11.95
CA GLN A 81 1.07 -1.82 12.22
C GLN A 81 0.78 -2.70 11.00
N ILE A 82 -0.26 -2.37 10.25
CA ILE A 82 -0.61 -3.07 9.01
C ILE A 82 0.48 -2.83 7.96
N ARG A 83 0.95 -1.60 7.82
CA ARG A 83 2.07 -1.29 6.93
C ARG A 83 3.32 -2.09 7.28
N SER A 84 3.69 -2.13 8.54
CA SER A 84 4.84 -2.90 9.03
C SER A 84 4.68 -4.39 8.78
N MET A 85 3.47 -4.92 8.96
CA MET A 85 3.16 -6.32 8.71
C MET A 85 3.29 -6.65 7.22
N ILE A 86 2.72 -5.84 6.34
CA ILE A 86 2.85 -6.01 4.88
C ILE A 86 4.33 -5.99 4.47
N GLU A 87 5.07 -5.00 4.93
CA GLU A 87 6.50 -4.86 4.65
C GLU A 87 7.29 -6.10 5.08
N THR A 88 7.04 -6.60 6.27
CA THR A 88 7.69 -7.80 6.79
C THR A 88 7.32 -9.04 5.96
N MET A 89 6.06 -9.20 5.61
CA MET A 89 5.58 -10.33 4.81
C MET A 89 6.15 -10.32 3.38
N VAL A 90 6.26 -9.15 2.78
CA VAL A 90 6.89 -9.00 1.46
C VAL A 90 8.39 -9.27 1.53
N ARG A 91 9.07 -8.73 2.51
CA ARG A 91 10.52 -8.90 2.70
C ARG A 91 10.90 -10.34 3.01
N SER A 92 10.11 -11.04 3.83
CA SER A 92 10.35 -12.45 4.20
C SER A 92 10.01 -13.44 3.09
N GLY A 93 9.31 -13.00 2.04
CA GLY A 93 8.83 -13.86 0.98
C GLY A 93 7.51 -14.58 1.30
N ALA A 94 6.87 -14.30 2.43
CA ALA A 94 5.54 -14.84 2.76
C ALA A 94 4.50 -14.39 1.73
N ILE A 95 4.59 -13.13 1.30
CA ILE A 95 3.88 -12.61 0.13
C ILE A 95 4.90 -12.59 -1.03
N SER A 96 4.57 -13.26 -2.12
CA SER A 96 5.44 -13.38 -3.29
C SER A 96 4.67 -13.15 -4.59
N GLY A 97 5.38 -13.23 -5.73
CA GLY A 97 4.80 -13.07 -7.06
C GLY A 97 4.44 -11.63 -7.42
N GLU A 98 3.49 -11.45 -8.30
CA GLU A 98 3.09 -10.16 -8.84
C GLU A 98 2.62 -9.16 -7.77
N VAL A 99 1.95 -9.64 -6.75
CA VAL A 99 1.45 -8.81 -5.63
C VAL A 99 2.63 -8.16 -4.90
N ALA A 100 3.64 -8.93 -4.56
CA ALA A 100 4.83 -8.44 -3.88
C ALA A 100 5.66 -7.50 -4.78
N GLU A 101 5.83 -7.86 -6.04
CA GLU A 101 6.58 -7.05 -7.01
C GLU A 101 5.89 -5.71 -7.29
N SER A 102 4.58 -5.71 -7.47
CA SER A 102 3.78 -4.50 -7.64
C SER A 102 3.92 -3.57 -6.44
N TRP A 103 3.85 -4.12 -5.23
CA TRP A 103 4.00 -3.35 -4.00
C TRP A 103 5.40 -2.75 -3.88
N ARG A 104 6.46 -3.54 -4.14
CA ARG A 104 7.85 -3.07 -4.12
C ARG A 104 8.08 -1.95 -5.13
N LYS A 105 7.56 -2.11 -6.34
CA LYS A 105 7.69 -1.09 -7.39
C LYS A 105 7.03 0.22 -6.98
N ARG A 106 5.82 0.17 -6.44
CA ARG A 106 5.13 1.36 -5.94
C ARG A 106 5.88 2.01 -4.78
N LEU A 107 6.45 1.20 -3.89
CA LEU A 107 7.28 1.69 -2.78
C LEU A 107 8.53 2.41 -3.27
N GLU A 108 9.22 1.87 -4.28
CA GLU A 108 10.37 2.52 -4.91
C GLU A 108 10.01 3.86 -5.55
N GLU A 109 8.87 3.92 -6.22
CA GLU A 109 8.36 5.17 -6.81
C GLU A 109 8.05 6.22 -5.74
N GLU A 110 7.41 5.81 -4.64
CA GLU A 110 7.16 6.68 -3.48
C GLU A 110 8.47 7.23 -2.90
N GLN A 111 9.47 6.38 -2.75
CA GLN A 111 10.78 6.77 -2.23
C GLN A 111 11.52 7.73 -3.17
N LYS A 112 11.42 7.54 -4.48
CA LYS A 112 11.97 8.47 -5.48
C LYS A 112 11.34 9.85 -5.35
N VAL A 113 10.03 9.92 -5.27
CA VAL A 113 9.30 11.17 -5.08
C VAL A 113 9.72 11.84 -3.77
N ALA A 114 9.83 11.08 -2.69
CA ALA A 114 10.25 11.60 -1.39
C ALA A 114 11.66 12.21 -1.46
N ARG A 115 12.60 11.58 -2.16
CA ARG A 115 13.97 12.11 -2.35
C ARG A 115 13.98 13.38 -3.19
N VAL A 116 13.22 13.38 -4.28
CA VAL A 116 13.10 14.57 -5.14
C VAL A 116 12.48 15.72 -4.37
N LYS A 117 11.45 15.44 -3.58
CA LYS A 117 10.78 16.43 -2.73
C LYS A 117 11.74 17.00 -1.67
N GLU A 118 12.54 16.16 -1.03
CA GLU A 118 13.54 16.58 -0.06
C GLU A 118 14.57 17.51 -0.68
N LYS A 119 15.09 17.19 -1.85
CA LYS A 119 16.00 18.06 -2.61
C LYS A 119 15.34 19.37 -3.02
N ALA A 120 14.11 19.32 -3.48
CA ALA A 120 13.34 20.52 -3.86
C ALA A 120 13.11 21.45 -2.66
N ASP A 121 12.76 20.88 -1.49
CA ASP A 121 12.62 21.63 -0.24
C ASP A 121 13.96 22.25 0.21
N GLY A 122 15.08 21.63 -0.13
CA GLY A 122 16.43 22.17 0.10
C GLY A 122 16.91 23.23 -0.88
N GLY A 123 16.08 23.62 -1.86
CA GLY A 123 16.39 24.67 -2.83
C GLY A 123 17.01 24.21 -4.15
N ASP A 124 17.04 22.91 -4.42
CA ASP A 124 17.53 22.36 -5.69
C ASP A 124 16.52 22.64 -6.80
N VAL A 125 16.89 23.54 -7.71
CA VAL A 125 16.03 24.00 -8.82
C VAL A 125 15.69 22.85 -9.78
N GLU A 126 16.63 21.96 -10.05
CA GLU A 126 16.42 20.82 -10.93
C GLU A 126 15.40 19.84 -10.33
N ALA A 127 15.50 19.58 -9.02
CA ALA A 127 14.52 18.79 -8.29
C ALA A 127 13.13 19.44 -8.25
N MET A 128 13.06 20.77 -8.12
CA MET A 128 11.80 21.51 -8.19
C MET A 128 11.12 21.34 -9.56
N MET A 129 11.88 21.44 -10.63
CA MET A 129 11.37 21.24 -11.98
C MET A 129 10.91 19.80 -12.21
N GLU A 130 11.66 18.82 -11.73
CA GLU A 130 11.30 17.40 -11.82
C GLU A 130 10.01 17.13 -11.05
N LEU A 131 9.88 17.67 -9.85
CA LEU A 131 8.68 17.51 -9.01
C LEU A 131 7.46 18.15 -9.66
N ALA A 132 7.61 19.35 -10.21
CA ALA A 132 6.56 20.03 -10.96
C ALA A 132 6.08 19.18 -12.14
N HIS A 133 7.01 18.60 -12.87
CA HIS A 133 6.71 17.72 -13.99
C HIS A 133 6.01 16.41 -13.55
N CYS A 134 6.41 15.87 -12.41
CA CYS A 134 5.74 14.68 -11.84
C CYS A 134 4.28 14.96 -11.47
N TYR A 135 4.00 16.12 -10.89
CA TYR A 135 2.63 16.54 -10.59
C TYR A 135 1.81 16.88 -11.84
N ASP A 136 2.43 17.46 -12.85
CA ASP A 136 1.74 17.79 -14.09
C ASP A 136 1.30 16.56 -14.88
N LEU A 137 2.14 15.53 -14.90
CA LEU A 137 1.89 14.29 -15.64
C LEU A 137 1.36 13.13 -14.78
N GLY A 138 1.28 13.30 -13.47
CA GLY A 138 0.86 12.22 -12.58
C GLY A 138 1.83 11.03 -12.55
N LYS A 139 3.15 11.29 -12.64
CA LYS A 139 4.18 10.26 -12.60
C LYS A 139 4.50 9.77 -11.19
N HIS A 140 5.08 8.58 -11.10
CA HIS A 140 5.57 7.96 -9.86
C HIS A 140 4.50 7.83 -8.76
N GLY A 141 3.27 7.48 -9.14
CA GLY A 141 2.17 7.32 -8.20
C GLY A 141 1.54 8.62 -7.71
N LEU A 142 2.04 9.77 -8.17
CA LEU A 142 1.41 11.07 -7.91
C LEU A 142 0.21 11.26 -8.82
N ARG A 143 -0.82 11.89 -8.27
CA ARG A 143 -1.95 12.34 -9.09
C ARG A 143 -1.58 13.62 -9.81
N THR A 144 -2.17 13.79 -10.98
CA THR A 144 -2.08 15.04 -11.71
C THR A 144 -2.67 16.15 -10.84
N ASP A 145 -1.82 17.07 -10.41
CA ASP A 145 -2.20 18.20 -9.57
C ASP A 145 -1.53 19.46 -10.08
N ARG A 146 -2.26 20.20 -10.91
CA ARG A 146 -1.78 21.45 -11.50
C ARG A 146 -1.43 22.53 -10.46
N PRO A 147 -2.24 22.78 -9.41
CA PRO A 147 -1.86 23.71 -8.36
C PRO A 147 -0.53 23.36 -7.68
N GLN A 148 -0.27 22.08 -7.41
CA GLN A 148 1.01 21.61 -6.84
C GLN A 148 2.16 21.75 -7.84
N SER A 149 1.93 21.44 -9.12
CA SER A 149 2.92 21.64 -10.18
C SER A 149 3.36 23.10 -10.25
N LEU A 150 2.42 24.04 -10.26
CA LEU A 150 2.70 25.47 -10.29
C LEU A 150 3.41 25.99 -9.03
N ARG A 151 3.17 25.38 -7.89
CA ARG A 151 3.83 25.74 -6.63
C ARG A 151 5.34 25.50 -6.66
N TRP A 152 5.79 24.51 -7.43
CA TRP A 152 7.20 24.16 -7.55
C TRP A 152 7.95 24.85 -8.70
N LEU A 153 7.25 25.58 -9.54
CA LEU A 153 7.82 26.41 -10.57
C LEU A 153 8.08 27.84 -10.04
#